data_648e4024d11c42300f101043e191c8ac
#
_entry.id   648e4024d11c42300f101043e191c8ac
#
_cell.length_a   1.000
_cell.length_b   1.000
_cell.length_c   1.000
_cell.angle_alpha   90.00
_cell.angle_beta   90.00
_cell.angle_gamma   90.00
#
_symmetry.space_group_name_H-M   'P 1'
#
loop_
_entity.id
_entity.type
_entity.pdbx_description
1 polymer ?
#
loop_
_entity_poly.entity_id
_entity_poly.type
_entity_poly.pdbx_seq_one_letter_code
_entity_poly.pdbx_strand_id
1 'polypeptide(L)'
;MVLAVHSLVLPNASEGVKFYMVPNLDSIKSRGLGPVIFDAMTHAFFTLSVGIGAMEIFGSYLKKDRTIGGEAVNIILIDTFVALMAGFIIIPACFAYGVAPGAGPSLLFITLPNIFNHMAGGRIWGTAFFVFMSFAALSTVIAVFENIIAFYIDLKGFSRKKVVAGNVIFMILLSLPAVLGFNKLAAFQPIGPGSSIMDLEDFLVSYNLLPLGSMIFVLFCTKKNGWGCLLYTSPSPRDA
;
A
#
# COMPACT_ATOMS: atom_id res chain seq x y z
N MET A 1 0.72 -17.02 7.87
CA MET A 1 1.65 -18.18 7.80
C MET A 1 0.94 -19.49 7.41
N VAL A 2 -0.13 -19.93 8.08
CA VAL A 2 -0.83 -21.19 7.73
C VAL A 2 -1.28 -21.23 6.27
N LEU A 3 -1.90 -20.16 5.76
CA LEU A 3 -2.29 -20.04 4.36
C LEU A 3 -1.10 -20.09 3.39
N ALA A 4 0.03 -19.46 3.76
CA ALA A 4 1.24 -19.51 2.93
C ALA A 4 1.78 -20.94 2.83
N VAL A 5 1.86 -21.64 3.95
CA VAL A 5 2.29 -23.06 3.97
C VAL A 5 1.33 -23.91 3.14
N HIS A 6 0.03 -23.70 3.27
CA HIS A 6 -0.97 -24.42 2.46
C HIS A 6 -0.79 -24.15 0.97
N SER A 7 -0.60 -22.88 0.55
CA SER A 7 -0.38 -22.52 -0.86
C SER A 7 0.89 -23.14 -1.44
N LEU A 8 1.94 -23.29 -0.64
CA LEU A 8 3.21 -23.91 -1.06
C LEU A 8 3.13 -25.43 -1.28
N VAL A 9 2.17 -26.09 -0.67
CA VAL A 9 1.96 -27.58 -0.81
C VAL A 9 1.05 -27.91 -2.00
N LEU A 10 0.42 -26.94 -2.64
CA LEU A 10 -0.44 -27.15 -3.79
C LEU A 10 0.32 -27.70 -5.00
N PRO A 11 -0.34 -28.49 -5.90
CA PRO A 11 0.27 -28.91 -7.17
C PRO A 11 0.74 -27.70 -7.98
N ASN A 12 1.89 -27.79 -8.62
CA ASN A 12 2.51 -26.72 -9.42
C ASN A 12 2.87 -25.42 -8.65
N ALA A 13 2.74 -25.41 -7.31
CA ALA A 13 3.11 -24.25 -6.49
C ALA A 13 4.60 -23.88 -6.67
N SER A 14 5.47 -24.84 -6.95
CA SER A 14 6.90 -24.62 -7.20
C SER A 14 7.17 -23.67 -8.37
N GLU A 15 6.37 -23.72 -9.41
CA GLU A 15 6.48 -22.78 -10.54
C GLU A 15 6.10 -21.37 -10.13
N GLY A 16 5.05 -21.22 -9.31
CA GLY A 16 4.65 -19.95 -8.73
C GLY A 16 5.71 -19.37 -7.81
N VAL A 17 6.33 -20.18 -6.94
CA VAL A 17 7.45 -19.76 -6.11
C VAL A 17 8.64 -19.29 -6.94
N LYS A 18 8.99 -20.06 -7.99
CA LYS A 18 10.06 -19.68 -8.92
C LYS A 18 9.76 -18.37 -9.62
N PHE A 19 8.54 -18.20 -10.11
CA PHE A 19 8.10 -16.94 -10.72
C PHE A 19 8.21 -15.75 -9.76
N TYR A 20 7.86 -15.95 -8.49
CA TYR A 20 7.87 -14.89 -7.48
C TYR A 20 9.27 -14.53 -7.01
N MET A 21 10.13 -15.51 -6.78
CA MET A 21 11.45 -15.33 -6.17
C MET A 21 12.58 -15.10 -7.15
N VAL A 22 12.44 -15.56 -8.39
CA VAL A 22 13.50 -15.46 -9.40
C VAL A 22 13.25 -14.25 -10.28
N PRO A 23 14.14 -13.23 -10.26
CA PRO A 23 13.98 -12.05 -11.09
C PRO A 23 14.09 -12.41 -12.57
N ASN A 24 13.15 -11.90 -13.36
CA ASN A 24 13.19 -12.06 -14.82
C ASN A 24 14.14 -11.00 -15.42
N LEU A 25 15.39 -11.39 -15.63
CA LEU A 25 16.43 -10.51 -16.16
C LEU A 25 16.15 -10.05 -17.60
N ASP A 26 15.45 -10.83 -18.39
CA ASP A 26 15.11 -10.47 -19.76
C ASP A 26 14.03 -9.39 -19.80
N SER A 27 13.06 -9.44 -18.90
CA SER A 27 12.08 -8.36 -18.70
C SER A 27 12.74 -7.07 -18.22
N ILE A 28 13.74 -7.16 -17.31
CA ILE A 28 14.49 -6.00 -16.85
C ILE A 28 15.28 -5.38 -17.99
N LYS A 29 15.94 -6.20 -18.82
CA LYS A 29 16.69 -5.72 -19.98
C LYS A 29 15.82 -5.06 -21.04
N SER A 30 14.65 -5.63 -21.32
CA SER A 30 13.71 -5.11 -22.32
C SER A 30 13.03 -3.81 -21.91
N ARG A 31 12.68 -3.65 -20.63
CA ARG A 31 12.06 -2.43 -20.09
C ARG A 31 13.06 -1.33 -19.73
N GLY A 32 14.33 -1.70 -19.51
CA GLY A 32 15.38 -0.81 -19.01
C GLY A 32 15.38 -0.69 -17.48
N LEU A 33 16.57 -0.42 -16.93
CA LEU A 33 16.75 -0.35 -15.46
C LEU A 33 16.03 0.85 -14.82
N GLY A 34 15.99 1.99 -15.51
CA GLY A 34 15.37 3.22 -15.00
C GLY A 34 13.89 3.04 -14.65
N PRO A 35 13.03 2.62 -15.58
CA PRO A 35 11.63 2.34 -15.30
C PRO A 35 11.42 1.31 -14.20
N VAL A 36 12.22 0.23 -14.16
CA VAL A 36 12.09 -0.81 -13.13
C VAL A 36 12.41 -0.25 -11.73
N ILE A 37 13.46 0.56 -11.60
CA ILE A 37 13.80 1.22 -10.32
C ILE A 37 12.68 2.19 -9.93
N PHE A 38 12.16 2.95 -10.87
CA PHE A 38 11.08 3.91 -10.61
C PHE A 38 9.81 3.20 -10.14
N ASP A 39 9.40 2.12 -10.80
CA ASP A 39 8.25 1.30 -10.40
C ASP A 39 8.45 0.72 -8.98
N ALA A 40 9.63 0.22 -8.67
CA ALA A 40 9.95 -0.29 -7.33
C ALA A 40 9.92 0.80 -6.27
N MET A 41 10.42 1.99 -6.58
CA MET A 41 10.41 3.15 -5.69
C MET A 41 8.98 3.63 -5.42
N THR A 42 8.14 3.76 -6.45
CA THR A 42 6.73 4.18 -6.29
C THR A 42 5.95 3.17 -5.47
N HIS A 43 6.19 1.87 -5.70
CA HIS A 43 5.61 0.80 -4.89
C HIS A 43 6.03 0.90 -3.41
N ALA A 44 7.31 1.10 -3.12
CA ALA A 44 7.80 1.29 -1.76
C ALA A 44 7.19 2.54 -1.09
N PHE A 45 7.05 3.65 -1.81
CA PHE A 45 6.41 4.86 -1.30
C PHE A 45 4.94 4.63 -0.94
N PHE A 46 4.25 3.85 -1.77
CA PHE A 46 2.86 3.50 -1.53
C PHE A 46 2.71 2.63 -0.28
N THR A 47 3.45 1.52 -0.17
CA THR A 47 3.33 0.58 0.96
C THR A 47 3.72 1.22 2.29
N LEU A 48 4.76 2.03 2.30
CA LEU A 48 5.26 2.73 3.49
C LEU A 48 4.53 4.06 3.76
N SER A 49 3.55 4.43 2.93
CA SER A 49 2.79 5.69 3.03
C SER A 49 3.70 6.93 3.09
N VAL A 50 4.82 6.91 2.36
CA VAL A 50 5.77 8.01 2.27
C VAL A 50 5.20 9.08 1.33
N GLY A 51 5.31 10.34 1.72
CA GLY A 51 4.87 11.48 0.90
C GLY A 51 3.43 11.95 1.11
N ILE A 52 2.63 11.24 1.93
CA ILE A 52 1.26 11.66 2.30
C ILE A 52 1.15 12.20 3.73
N GLY A 53 2.24 12.29 4.47
CA GLY A 53 2.25 12.81 5.83
C GLY A 53 1.76 11.86 6.92
N ALA A 54 1.36 10.62 6.59
CA ALA A 54 0.88 9.67 7.59
C ALA A 54 1.97 9.26 8.58
N MET A 55 3.20 9.07 8.10
CA MET A 55 4.33 8.70 8.96
C MET A 55 4.74 9.83 9.89
N GLU A 56 4.61 11.09 9.47
CA GLU A 56 4.86 12.28 10.29
C GLU A 56 3.88 12.36 11.46
N ILE A 57 2.59 12.09 11.21
CA ILE A 57 1.57 12.06 12.27
C ILE A 57 1.85 10.92 13.25
N PHE A 58 2.14 9.71 12.78
CA PHE A 58 2.52 8.61 13.67
C PHE A 58 3.83 8.90 14.42
N GLY A 59 4.79 9.54 13.76
CA GLY A 59 6.02 10.01 14.41
C GLY A 59 5.75 10.98 15.55
N SER A 60 4.73 11.85 15.44
CA SER A 60 4.35 12.78 16.50
C SER A 60 3.77 12.11 17.76
N TYR A 61 3.29 10.86 17.62
CA TYR A 61 2.76 10.06 18.74
C TYR A 61 3.81 9.17 19.40
N LEU A 62 5.03 9.13 18.85
CA LEU A 62 6.12 8.35 19.44
C LEU A 62 6.54 8.92 20.79
N LYS A 63 6.76 8.03 21.75
CA LYS A 63 7.31 8.41 23.05
C LYS A 63 8.79 8.77 22.94
N LYS A 64 9.26 9.64 23.82
CA LYS A 64 10.66 10.13 23.85
C LYS A 64 11.72 9.05 24.07
N ASP A 65 11.34 7.87 24.56
CA ASP A 65 12.21 6.72 24.78
C ASP A 65 12.49 5.90 23.51
N ARG A 66 11.82 6.23 22.40
CA ARG A 66 11.96 5.55 21.09
C ARG A 66 12.79 6.36 20.12
N THR A 67 13.64 5.69 19.36
CA THR A 67 14.42 6.32 18.31
C THR A 67 13.69 6.24 16.97
N ILE A 68 13.60 7.37 16.26
CA ILE A 68 12.93 7.44 14.95
C ILE A 68 13.55 6.45 13.95
N GLY A 69 14.89 6.36 13.90
CA GLY A 69 15.57 5.42 13.01
C GLY A 69 15.28 3.95 13.33
N GLY A 70 15.22 3.59 14.61
CA GLY A 70 14.87 2.23 15.04
C GLY A 70 13.44 1.85 14.64
N GLU A 71 12.49 2.74 14.86
CA GLU A 71 11.10 2.49 14.47
C GLU A 71 10.94 2.44 12.94
N ALA A 72 11.64 3.29 12.19
CA ALA A 72 11.61 3.24 10.72
C ALA A 72 12.12 1.89 10.19
N VAL A 73 13.23 1.37 10.73
CA VAL A 73 13.76 0.05 10.34
C VAL A 73 12.77 -1.06 10.70
N ASN A 74 12.17 -1.03 11.88
CA ASN A 74 11.17 -2.02 12.28
C ASN A 74 9.96 -2.02 11.35
N ILE A 75 9.45 -0.84 10.97
CA ILE A 75 8.33 -0.70 10.05
C ILE A 75 8.68 -1.31 8.69
N ILE A 76 9.84 -0.96 8.13
CA ILE A 76 10.29 -1.50 6.84
C ILE A 76 10.41 -3.02 6.88
N LEU A 77 10.99 -3.58 7.93
CA LEU A 77 11.16 -5.03 8.06
C LEU A 77 9.81 -5.75 8.18
N ILE A 78 8.89 -5.23 8.97
CA ILE A 78 7.56 -5.82 9.15
C ILE A 78 6.75 -5.71 7.85
N ASP A 79 6.75 -4.55 7.19
CA ASP A 79 6.06 -4.31 5.92
C ASP A 79 6.57 -5.29 4.85
N THR A 80 7.89 -5.36 4.68
CA THR A 80 8.52 -6.29 3.73
C THR A 80 8.17 -7.75 4.03
N PHE A 81 8.21 -8.15 5.31
CA PHE A 81 7.85 -9.51 5.72
C PHE A 81 6.40 -9.84 5.38
N VAL A 82 5.46 -8.94 5.70
CA VAL A 82 4.03 -9.13 5.39
C VAL A 82 3.79 -9.19 3.88
N ALA A 83 4.43 -8.31 3.11
CA ALA A 83 4.33 -8.29 1.64
C ALA A 83 4.84 -9.61 1.03
N LEU A 84 6.00 -10.11 1.49
CA LEU A 84 6.53 -11.40 1.04
C LEU A 84 5.59 -12.56 1.39
N MET A 85 5.04 -12.56 2.61
CA MET A 85 4.07 -13.59 3.02
C MET A 85 2.79 -13.56 2.19
N ALA A 86 2.28 -12.38 1.88
CA ALA A 86 1.11 -12.23 0.99
C ALA A 86 1.41 -12.77 -0.42
N GLY A 87 2.58 -12.49 -0.97
CA GLY A 87 3.04 -13.06 -2.24
C GLY A 87 3.10 -14.59 -2.22
N PHE A 88 3.61 -15.20 -1.15
CA PHE A 88 3.64 -16.65 -0.99
C PHE A 88 2.24 -17.29 -0.81
N ILE A 89 1.25 -16.52 -0.39
CA ILE A 89 -0.14 -17.00 -0.36
C ILE A 89 -0.75 -16.96 -1.76
N ILE A 90 -0.58 -15.87 -2.47
CA ILE A 90 -1.33 -15.56 -3.69
C ILE A 90 -0.70 -16.22 -4.93
N ILE A 91 0.60 -16.00 -5.16
CA ILE A 91 1.25 -16.37 -6.40
C ILE A 91 1.28 -17.91 -6.62
N PRO A 92 1.72 -18.73 -5.65
CA PRO A 92 1.67 -20.19 -5.82
C PRO A 92 0.26 -20.71 -6.03
N ALA A 93 -0.74 -20.12 -5.35
CA ALA A 93 -2.14 -20.50 -5.55
C ALA A 93 -2.62 -20.18 -6.98
N CYS A 94 -2.25 -19.03 -7.55
CA CYS A 94 -2.58 -18.70 -8.94
C CYS A 94 -2.03 -19.75 -9.92
N PHE A 95 -0.77 -20.15 -9.76
CA PHE A 95 -0.15 -21.18 -10.60
C PHE A 95 -0.80 -22.55 -10.41
N ALA A 96 -1.12 -22.92 -9.17
CA ALA A 96 -1.78 -24.19 -8.88
C ALA A 96 -3.16 -24.32 -9.55
N TYR A 97 -3.87 -23.22 -9.71
CA TYR A 97 -5.21 -23.17 -10.31
C TYR A 97 -5.21 -22.62 -11.75
N GLY A 98 -4.05 -22.41 -12.36
CA GLY A 98 -3.93 -21.99 -13.76
C GLY A 98 -4.41 -20.57 -14.04
N VAL A 99 -4.32 -19.68 -13.06
CA VAL A 99 -4.78 -18.29 -13.16
C VAL A 99 -3.60 -17.33 -13.29
N ALA A 100 -3.70 -16.33 -14.17
CA ALA A 100 -2.65 -15.34 -14.35
C ALA A 100 -2.51 -14.45 -13.08
N PRO A 101 -1.31 -14.28 -12.52
CA PRO A 101 -1.10 -13.51 -11.28
C PRO A 101 -1.14 -11.99 -11.45
N GLY A 102 -1.26 -11.48 -12.68
CA GLY A 102 -1.10 -10.06 -12.99
C GLY A 102 -2.38 -9.23 -13.10
N ALA A 103 -3.49 -9.63 -12.49
CA ALA A 103 -4.81 -9.08 -12.79
C ALA A 103 -5.31 -7.95 -11.84
N GLY A 104 -4.45 -7.31 -11.05
CA GLY A 104 -4.85 -6.19 -10.18
C GLY A 104 -6.01 -6.51 -9.24
N PRO A 105 -7.02 -5.61 -9.08
CA PRO A 105 -8.17 -5.84 -8.19
C PRO A 105 -8.99 -7.08 -8.53
N SER A 106 -9.05 -7.48 -9.79
CA SER A 106 -9.73 -8.72 -10.21
C SER A 106 -9.08 -9.97 -9.64
N LEU A 107 -7.78 -9.95 -9.36
CA LEU A 107 -7.09 -11.02 -8.63
C LEU A 107 -7.71 -11.23 -7.23
N LEU A 108 -7.98 -10.16 -6.51
CA LEU A 108 -8.53 -10.23 -5.15
C LEU A 108 -10.02 -10.61 -5.12
N PHE A 109 -10.83 -10.04 -6.02
CA PHE A 109 -12.29 -10.13 -5.94
C PHE A 109 -12.92 -11.17 -6.87
N ILE A 110 -12.19 -11.64 -7.87
CA ILE A 110 -12.67 -12.68 -8.80
C ILE A 110 -11.83 -13.95 -8.67
N THR A 111 -10.51 -13.83 -8.80
CA THR A 111 -9.60 -14.97 -8.86
C THR A 111 -9.49 -15.69 -7.52
N LEU A 112 -9.21 -14.99 -6.43
CA LEU A 112 -9.08 -15.62 -5.11
C LEU A 112 -10.36 -16.26 -4.60
N PRO A 113 -11.57 -15.67 -4.73
CA PRO A 113 -12.80 -16.39 -4.43
C PRO A 113 -12.98 -17.68 -5.22
N ASN A 114 -12.64 -17.67 -6.52
CA ASN A 114 -12.69 -18.88 -7.33
C ASN A 114 -11.71 -19.95 -6.84
N ILE A 115 -10.48 -19.57 -6.49
CA ILE A 115 -9.50 -20.48 -5.90
C ILE A 115 -10.04 -21.08 -4.61
N PHE A 116 -10.56 -20.26 -3.69
CA PHE A 116 -11.14 -20.75 -2.44
C PHE A 116 -12.33 -21.70 -2.66
N ASN A 117 -13.16 -21.48 -3.68
CA ASN A 117 -14.28 -22.38 -4.00
C ASN A 117 -13.83 -23.78 -4.41
N HIS A 118 -12.63 -23.93 -4.97
CA HIS A 118 -12.05 -25.22 -5.38
C HIS A 118 -11.16 -25.87 -4.31
N MET A 119 -10.86 -25.17 -3.21
CA MET A 119 -10.04 -25.68 -2.11
C MET A 119 -10.86 -26.48 -1.10
N ALA A 120 -10.25 -27.54 -0.55
CA ALA A 120 -10.79 -28.22 0.63
C ALA A 120 -10.87 -27.25 1.83
N GLY A 121 -12.07 -27.05 2.38
CA GLY A 121 -12.27 -26.05 3.44
C GLY A 121 -12.21 -24.59 2.98
N GLY A 122 -12.29 -24.32 1.69
CA GLY A 122 -12.10 -23.00 1.10
C GLY A 122 -13.04 -21.92 1.63
N ARG A 123 -14.24 -22.27 2.12
CA ARG A 123 -15.13 -21.32 2.81
C ARG A 123 -14.47 -20.75 4.07
N ILE A 124 -13.82 -21.59 4.88
CA ILE A 124 -13.16 -21.15 6.13
C ILE A 124 -11.93 -20.30 5.76
N TRP A 125 -11.11 -20.79 4.86
CA TRP A 125 -9.89 -20.10 4.44
C TRP A 125 -10.18 -18.78 3.73
N GLY A 126 -11.16 -18.77 2.84
CA GLY A 126 -11.59 -17.56 2.15
C GLY A 126 -12.18 -16.53 3.10
N THR A 127 -13.05 -16.95 4.04
CA THR A 127 -13.57 -16.04 5.07
C THR A 127 -12.46 -15.45 5.91
N ALA A 128 -11.54 -16.28 6.41
CA ALA A 128 -10.40 -15.81 7.19
C ALA A 128 -9.54 -14.83 6.40
N PHE A 129 -9.22 -15.12 5.14
CA PHE A 129 -8.45 -14.24 4.27
C PHE A 129 -9.13 -12.87 4.11
N PHE A 130 -10.41 -12.84 3.73
CA PHE A 130 -11.12 -11.57 3.52
C PHE A 130 -11.35 -10.78 4.81
N VAL A 131 -11.54 -11.45 5.95
CA VAL A 131 -11.60 -10.79 7.26
C VAL A 131 -10.27 -10.11 7.58
N PHE A 132 -9.14 -10.81 7.46
CA PHE A 132 -7.82 -10.21 7.69
C PHE A 132 -7.51 -9.09 6.70
N MET A 133 -7.86 -9.26 5.43
CA MET A 133 -7.70 -8.22 4.41
C MET A 133 -8.54 -6.98 4.74
N SER A 134 -9.76 -7.16 5.25
CA SER A 134 -10.61 -6.04 5.67
C SER A 134 -10.01 -5.28 6.85
N PHE A 135 -9.42 -5.97 7.84
CA PHE A 135 -8.71 -5.31 8.93
C PHE A 135 -7.47 -4.56 8.44
N ALA A 136 -6.71 -5.13 7.51
CA ALA A 136 -5.56 -4.46 6.92
C ALA A 136 -5.97 -3.19 6.16
N ALA A 137 -7.01 -3.27 5.32
CA ALA A 137 -7.55 -2.12 4.61
C ALA A 137 -8.07 -1.04 5.57
N LEU A 138 -8.79 -1.43 6.62
CA LEU A 138 -9.32 -0.49 7.62
C LEU A 138 -8.19 0.24 8.36
N SER A 139 -7.11 -0.45 8.71
CA SER A 139 -5.96 0.19 9.38
C SER A 139 -5.31 1.25 8.50
N THR A 140 -5.18 1.01 7.19
CA THR A 140 -4.66 1.98 6.23
C THR A 140 -5.58 3.19 6.08
N VAL A 141 -6.88 2.96 5.97
CA VAL A 141 -7.88 4.06 5.91
C VAL A 141 -7.81 4.93 7.17
N ILE A 142 -7.72 4.33 8.36
CA ILE A 142 -7.58 5.07 9.61
C ILE A 142 -6.30 5.91 9.61
N ALA A 143 -5.18 5.37 9.14
CA ALA A 143 -3.91 6.07 9.07
C ALA A 143 -3.99 7.33 8.21
N VAL A 144 -4.55 7.22 7.00
CA VAL A 144 -4.73 8.36 6.09
C VAL A 144 -5.72 9.37 6.66
N PHE A 145 -6.82 8.91 7.24
CA PHE A 145 -7.81 9.79 7.86
C PHE A 145 -7.26 10.55 9.05
N GLU A 146 -6.42 9.92 9.88
CA GLU A 146 -5.83 10.59 11.03
C GLU A 146 -4.97 11.77 10.62
N ASN A 147 -4.22 11.68 9.51
CA ASN A 147 -3.47 12.79 8.96
C ASN A 147 -4.38 13.97 8.60
N ILE A 148 -5.48 13.69 7.87
CA ILE A 148 -6.45 14.73 7.48
C ILE A 148 -7.15 15.31 8.72
N ILE A 149 -7.52 14.47 9.67
CA ILE A 149 -8.20 14.88 10.90
C ILE A 149 -7.31 15.80 11.74
N ALA A 150 -6.03 15.40 11.94
CA ALA A 150 -5.06 16.21 12.67
C ALA A 150 -4.89 17.60 12.02
N PHE A 151 -4.72 17.64 10.69
CA PHE A 151 -4.60 18.89 9.95
C PHE A 151 -5.78 19.85 10.20
N TYR A 152 -7.02 19.37 10.11
CA TYR A 152 -8.20 20.22 10.29
C TYR A 152 -8.43 20.62 11.76
N ILE A 153 -8.07 19.78 12.71
CA ILE A 153 -8.15 20.12 14.14
C ILE A 153 -7.13 21.20 14.48
N ASP A 154 -5.86 20.97 14.08
CA ASP A 154 -4.76 21.84 14.47
C ASP A 154 -4.81 23.20 13.76
N LEU A 155 -5.16 23.22 12.47
CA LEU A 155 -5.15 24.44 11.68
C LEU A 155 -6.47 25.23 11.76
N LYS A 156 -7.62 24.55 11.84
CA LYS A 156 -8.95 25.18 11.78
C LYS A 156 -9.74 25.11 13.09
N GLY A 157 -9.26 24.37 14.09
CA GLY A 157 -9.94 24.19 15.37
C GLY A 157 -11.28 23.45 15.27
N PHE A 158 -11.48 22.65 14.22
CA PHE A 158 -12.73 21.91 14.06
C PHE A 158 -12.82 20.74 15.05
N SER A 159 -14.04 20.43 15.49
CA SER A 159 -14.24 19.27 16.35
C SER A 159 -14.00 17.97 15.59
N ARG A 160 -13.32 17.00 16.22
CA ARG A 160 -12.99 15.69 15.64
C ARG A 160 -14.19 15.00 14.99
N LYS A 161 -15.35 15.04 15.65
CA LYS A 161 -16.58 14.40 15.12
C LYS A 161 -17.02 14.99 13.78
N LYS A 162 -16.96 16.32 13.61
CA LYS A 162 -17.32 16.97 12.34
C LYS A 162 -16.35 16.63 11.22
N VAL A 163 -15.04 16.63 11.53
CA VAL A 163 -14.01 16.29 10.53
C VAL A 163 -14.13 14.84 10.09
N VAL A 164 -14.32 13.91 11.03
CA VAL A 164 -14.52 12.48 10.71
C VAL A 164 -15.74 12.28 9.82
N ALA A 165 -16.88 12.87 10.18
CA ALA A 165 -18.11 12.74 9.38
C ALA A 165 -17.91 13.33 7.97
N GLY A 166 -17.28 14.49 7.86
CA GLY A 166 -16.95 15.10 6.56
C GLY A 166 -16.03 14.23 5.72
N ASN A 167 -14.97 13.67 6.32
CA ASN A 167 -14.05 12.77 5.63
C ASN A 167 -14.74 11.50 5.11
N VAL A 168 -15.59 10.87 5.92
CA VAL A 168 -16.34 9.68 5.50
C VAL A 168 -17.21 9.98 4.28
N ILE A 169 -17.97 11.08 4.32
CA ILE A 169 -18.81 11.49 3.18
C ILE A 169 -17.94 11.77 1.94
N PHE A 170 -16.86 12.52 2.10
CA PHE A 170 -15.95 12.88 1.01
C PHE A 170 -15.30 11.64 0.39
N MET A 171 -14.85 10.69 1.20
CA MET A 171 -14.27 9.43 0.71
C MET A 171 -15.28 8.57 -0.03
N ILE A 172 -16.52 8.47 0.46
CA ILE A 172 -17.58 7.76 -0.27
C ILE A 172 -17.78 8.39 -1.65
N LEU A 173 -17.86 9.72 -1.71
CA LEU A 173 -18.05 10.42 -2.99
C LEU A 173 -16.86 10.25 -3.94
N LEU A 174 -15.63 10.31 -3.44
CA LEU A 174 -14.41 10.14 -4.25
C LEU A 174 -14.19 8.68 -4.70
N SER A 175 -14.64 7.69 -3.93
CA SER A 175 -14.52 6.28 -4.32
C SER A 175 -15.57 5.84 -5.35
N LEU A 176 -16.66 6.59 -5.53
CA LEU A 176 -17.70 6.24 -6.50
C LEU A 176 -17.18 6.11 -7.94
N PRO A 177 -16.35 7.03 -8.49
CA PRO A 177 -15.81 6.88 -9.83
C PRO A 177 -14.99 5.61 -10.01
N ALA A 178 -14.13 5.26 -9.04
CA ALA A 178 -13.33 4.03 -9.08
C ALA A 178 -14.22 2.78 -9.11
N VAL A 179 -15.24 2.71 -8.24
CA VAL A 179 -16.20 1.58 -8.20
C VAL A 179 -17.02 1.50 -9.49
N LEU A 180 -17.51 2.62 -9.99
CA LEU A 180 -18.28 2.69 -11.23
C LEU A 180 -17.42 2.37 -12.47
N GLY A 181 -16.12 2.61 -12.41
CA GLY A 181 -15.15 2.26 -13.44
C GLY A 181 -15.09 0.77 -13.77
N PHE A 182 -15.43 -0.10 -12.82
CA PHE A 182 -15.52 -1.54 -13.05
C PHE A 182 -16.89 -2.00 -13.57
N ASN A 183 -17.87 -1.09 -13.70
CA ASN A 183 -19.24 -1.43 -14.08
C ASN A 183 -19.78 -0.45 -15.14
N LYS A 184 -20.51 0.58 -14.70
CA LYS A 184 -21.19 1.51 -15.61
C LYS A 184 -20.23 2.38 -16.43
N LEU A 185 -19.07 2.70 -15.90
CA LEU A 185 -18.04 3.50 -16.54
C LEU A 185 -16.89 2.67 -17.11
N ALA A 186 -17.05 1.35 -17.25
CA ALA A 186 -16.01 0.46 -17.79
C ALA A 186 -15.58 0.78 -19.23
N ALA A 187 -16.45 1.49 -19.99
CA ALA A 187 -16.10 1.99 -21.32
C ALA A 187 -15.16 3.20 -21.29
N PHE A 188 -15.04 3.89 -20.15
CA PHE A 188 -14.15 5.01 -19.99
C PHE A 188 -12.75 4.52 -19.61
N GLN A 189 -11.82 4.57 -20.56
CA GLN A 189 -10.45 4.06 -20.45
C GLN A 189 -9.45 5.22 -20.53
N PRO A 190 -9.18 5.93 -19.42
CA PRO A 190 -8.50 7.21 -19.42
C PRO A 190 -7.01 7.16 -19.78
N ILE A 191 -6.32 6.03 -19.54
CA ILE A 191 -4.88 5.90 -19.78
C ILE A 191 -4.58 5.04 -21.02
N GLY A 192 -5.61 4.43 -21.60
CA GLY A 192 -5.46 3.58 -22.78
C GLY A 192 -6.34 2.32 -22.72
N PRO A 193 -6.31 1.49 -23.79
CA PRO A 193 -7.15 0.30 -23.87
C PRO A 193 -6.95 -0.65 -22.70
N GLY A 194 -8.05 -1.02 -22.04
CA GLY A 194 -8.05 -1.92 -20.88
C GLY A 194 -7.84 -1.22 -19.54
N SER A 195 -7.59 0.09 -19.50
CA SER A 195 -7.46 0.83 -18.23
C SER A 195 -8.82 1.16 -17.62
N SER A 196 -8.83 1.25 -16.29
CA SER A 196 -9.99 1.69 -15.50
C SER A 196 -9.76 3.09 -14.91
N ILE A 197 -10.79 3.66 -14.31
CA ILE A 197 -10.66 4.91 -13.53
C ILE A 197 -9.72 4.71 -12.35
N MET A 198 -9.72 3.53 -11.72
CA MET A 198 -8.82 3.19 -10.63
C MET A 198 -7.35 3.23 -11.08
N ASP A 199 -7.04 2.78 -12.29
CA ASP A 199 -5.67 2.86 -12.84
C ASP A 199 -5.22 4.32 -13.02
N LEU A 200 -6.15 5.23 -13.40
CA LEU A 200 -5.88 6.66 -13.45
C LEU A 200 -5.60 7.24 -12.06
N GLU A 201 -6.43 6.89 -11.07
CA GLU A 201 -6.25 7.33 -9.69
C GLU A 201 -4.90 6.82 -9.12
N ASP A 202 -4.56 5.55 -9.35
CA ASP A 202 -3.29 4.99 -8.96
C ASP A 202 -2.11 5.68 -9.65
N PHE A 203 -2.21 5.94 -10.95
CA PHE A 203 -1.19 6.68 -11.69
C PHE A 203 -0.97 8.08 -11.10
N LEU A 204 -2.05 8.81 -10.79
CA LEU A 204 -1.94 10.14 -10.20
C LEU A 204 -1.34 10.11 -8.79
N VAL A 205 -1.73 9.15 -7.96
CA VAL A 205 -1.24 9.05 -6.58
C VAL A 205 0.16 8.47 -6.56
N SER A 206 0.34 7.25 -7.05
CA SER A 206 1.57 6.48 -6.85
C SER A 206 2.74 7.01 -7.67
N TYR A 207 2.50 7.42 -8.92
CA TYR A 207 3.56 7.88 -9.82
C TYR A 207 3.82 9.38 -9.78
N ASN A 208 2.89 10.19 -9.23
CA ASN A 208 3.07 11.64 -9.19
C ASN A 208 3.03 12.20 -7.77
N LEU A 209 1.91 12.02 -7.04
CA LEU A 209 1.72 12.71 -5.77
C LEU A 209 2.66 12.20 -4.67
N LEU A 210 2.90 10.88 -4.57
CA LEU A 210 3.78 10.32 -3.56
C LEU A 210 5.25 10.73 -3.76
N PRO A 211 5.85 10.60 -4.96
CA PRO A 211 7.22 11.07 -5.20
C PRO A 211 7.37 12.59 -5.00
N LEU A 212 6.42 13.39 -5.48
CA LEU A 212 6.45 14.84 -5.29
C LEU A 212 6.28 15.23 -3.83
N GLY A 213 5.36 14.61 -3.11
CA GLY A 213 5.15 14.80 -1.67
C GLY A 213 6.41 14.47 -0.89
N SER A 214 7.02 13.33 -1.15
CA SER A 214 8.28 12.92 -0.52
C SER A 214 9.41 13.91 -0.77
N MET A 215 9.53 14.41 -1.99
CA MET A 215 10.51 15.43 -2.35
C MET A 215 10.26 16.75 -1.60
N ILE A 216 8.99 17.17 -1.49
CA ILE A 216 8.62 18.38 -0.73
C ILE A 216 9.00 18.21 0.75
N PHE A 217 8.69 17.07 1.38
CA PHE A 217 9.06 16.80 2.77
C PHE A 217 10.59 16.83 2.95
N VAL A 218 11.35 16.15 2.08
CA VAL A 218 12.81 16.18 2.15
C VAL A 218 13.37 17.59 1.99
N LEU A 219 12.85 18.36 1.02
CA LEU A 219 13.27 19.75 0.81
C LEU A 219 12.94 20.63 2.01
N PHE A 220 11.77 20.43 2.63
CA PHE A 220 11.38 21.18 3.83
C PHE A 220 12.26 20.81 5.03
N CYS A 221 12.54 19.52 5.23
CA CYS A 221 13.40 19.06 6.32
C CYS A 221 14.87 19.48 6.16
N THR A 222 15.36 19.66 4.93
CA THR A 222 16.79 19.96 4.68
C THR A 222 17.10 21.45 4.49
N LYS A 223 16.11 22.28 4.13
CA LYS A 223 16.33 23.71 3.93
C LYS A 223 16.46 24.48 5.25
N LYS A 224 17.31 25.52 5.26
CA LYS A 224 17.50 26.41 6.42
C LYS A 224 16.20 27.09 6.89
N ASN A 225 15.26 27.36 5.98
CA ASN A 225 13.97 27.97 6.28
C ASN A 225 12.89 26.95 6.69
N GLY A 226 13.25 25.66 6.76
CA GLY A 226 12.41 24.57 7.23
C GLY A 226 12.94 24.00 8.56
N TRP A 227 12.76 22.71 8.76
CA TRP A 227 13.22 22.02 9.98
C TRP A 227 14.72 21.64 9.97
N GLY A 228 15.43 21.83 8.86
CA GLY A 228 16.77 21.29 8.64
C GLY A 228 17.80 21.65 9.70
N CYS A 229 17.70 22.83 10.32
CA CYS A 229 18.54 23.18 11.46
C CYS A 229 18.11 22.51 12.77
N LEU A 230 16.83 22.24 12.95
CA LEU A 230 16.29 21.71 14.21
C LEU A 230 16.52 20.20 14.37
N LEU A 231 16.51 19.46 13.27
CA LEU A 231 16.79 18.01 13.28
C LEU A 231 18.24 17.69 13.63
N TYR A 232 19.19 18.56 13.21
CA TYR A 232 20.62 18.40 13.52
C TYR A 232 21.03 19.07 14.84
N THR A 233 20.25 20.02 15.33
CA THR A 233 20.52 20.77 16.58
C THR A 233 19.58 20.43 17.71
N SER A 234 18.56 19.59 17.47
CA SER A 234 17.77 19.02 18.55
C SER A 234 18.71 18.25 19.47
N PRO A 235 18.80 18.61 20.75
CA PRO A 235 19.60 17.82 21.68
C PRO A 235 19.14 16.37 21.60
N SER A 236 20.10 15.48 21.51
CA SER A 236 19.83 14.05 21.63
C SER A 236 19.00 13.83 22.90
N PRO A 237 18.07 12.88 22.94
CA PRO A 237 17.37 12.51 24.19
C PRO A 237 18.32 12.18 25.36
N ARG A 238 19.63 12.08 25.07
CA ARG A 238 20.70 11.92 26.07
C ARG A 238 21.22 13.25 26.65
N ASP A 239 20.87 14.38 26.02
CA ASP A 239 21.36 15.71 26.38
C ASP A 239 20.29 16.58 27.05
N ALA A 240 19.10 15.99 27.35
CA ALA A 240 17.98 16.63 28.03
C ALA A 240 17.74 16.01 29.41
#